data_7ee9a3a603372c8ae0fad98958e8a30a
#
_entry.id   7ee9a3a603372c8ae0fad98958e8a30a
#
_cell.length_a   1.000
_cell.length_b   1.000
_cell.length_c   1.000
_cell.angle_alpha   90.00
_cell.angle_beta   90.00
_cell.angle_gamma   90.00
#
_symmetry.space_group_name_H-M   'P 1'
#
loop_
_entity.id
_entity.type
_entity.pdbx_description
1 polymer ?
#
loop_
_entity_poly.entity_id
_entity_poly.type
_entity_poly.pdbx_seq_one_letter_code
_entity_poly.pdbx_strand_id
1 'polypeptide(L)'
;MVPEFAPPPADRPRKRYAVAGTGHRAGMYVSALTGDHADVGHIVAWLDPNPGRIDWYDAQVRDAGASDPRPPALPRYTPDELERMVAEQKVDVVIVTSPDHTHAALVERALRAGADVVVEKPLTTDAEGCRRITQAVAETGRDVVMTFNYRYAPRNSTLREVIASGRIGTVTGVHFEWALDTVHGADYFRRWHREKENSGGLLVHKSSHHFDLVNWWLDDVPRRVFASGGLRFYGDVNARERGVGERPERGTDAPGDPFSLDLRSDPRLEGLYLDAEHHDGYRRDLDPFAPGITIEDNMAVLVDYRGGALLTYSLNAHSPWEGYRVTVNGTAGRAELEVVERGFVDLPENGEAVLDPSATPVPAAGEALRPDGERLIVQRHWERAEEVPIPAGIGGHGGGDAILLMDVFRGDLRLAPDPLRRPAGYLDGVRAVAVGIAANEAMRTGQPVPVGELGLGTDL
;
A
#
# COMPACT_ATOMS: atom_id res chain seq x y z
N MET A 1 -5.86 19.08 -8.14
CA MET A 1 -5.34 19.52 -9.47
C MET A 1 -4.58 18.35 -10.09
N VAL A 2 -4.90 17.97 -11.35
CA VAL A 2 -4.14 16.95 -12.08
C VAL A 2 -2.82 17.59 -12.50
N PRO A 3 -1.65 16.93 -12.27
CA PRO A 3 -0.37 17.48 -12.68
C PRO A 3 -0.24 17.53 -14.22
N GLU A 4 0.45 18.54 -14.72
CA GLU A 4 0.74 18.70 -16.15
C GLU A 4 2.14 18.20 -16.47
N PHE A 5 2.28 17.43 -17.55
CA PHE A 5 3.54 16.84 -18.01
C PHE A 5 3.81 17.22 -19.47
N ALA A 6 5.08 17.51 -19.77
CA ALA A 6 5.50 17.66 -21.15
C ALA A 6 5.47 16.31 -21.88
N PRO A 7 5.23 16.29 -23.21
CA PRO A 7 5.48 15.09 -23.99
C PRO A 7 6.97 14.74 -23.94
N PRO A 8 7.34 13.45 -23.97
CA PRO A 8 8.75 13.07 -24.02
C PRO A 8 9.39 13.59 -25.29
N PRO A 9 10.65 14.11 -25.24
CA PRO A 9 11.40 14.46 -26.44
C PRO A 9 11.50 13.28 -27.40
N ALA A 10 11.42 13.54 -28.71
CA ALA A 10 11.37 12.48 -29.72
C ALA A 10 12.65 11.60 -29.78
N ASP A 11 13.78 12.12 -29.33
CA ASP A 11 15.08 11.44 -29.27
C ASP A 11 15.40 10.85 -27.90
N ARG A 12 14.49 10.98 -26.92
CA ARG A 12 14.69 10.44 -25.57
C ARG A 12 14.60 8.92 -25.58
N PRO A 13 15.64 8.21 -25.10
CA PRO A 13 15.55 6.77 -24.94
C PRO A 13 14.51 6.41 -23.86
N ARG A 14 13.71 5.39 -24.14
CA ARG A 14 12.78 4.83 -23.13
C ARG A 14 13.57 4.18 -22.00
N LYS A 15 13.17 4.45 -20.76
CA LYS A 15 13.77 3.80 -19.57
C LYS A 15 13.53 2.28 -19.61
N ARG A 16 14.52 1.54 -19.12
CA ARG A 16 14.55 0.07 -19.07
C ARG A 16 14.18 -0.38 -17.66
N TYR A 17 13.00 -0.98 -17.53
CA TYR A 17 12.47 -1.44 -16.25
C TYR A 17 12.62 -2.94 -16.07
N ALA A 18 13.03 -3.40 -14.88
CA ALA A 18 12.88 -4.79 -14.45
C ALA A 18 11.84 -4.86 -13.33
N VAL A 19 11.03 -5.91 -13.31
CA VAL A 19 10.03 -6.13 -12.26
C VAL A 19 10.50 -7.25 -11.33
N ALA A 20 10.68 -6.92 -10.06
CA ALA A 20 11.06 -7.82 -8.98
C ALA A 20 9.84 -8.16 -8.11
N GLY A 21 9.37 -9.39 -8.22
CA GLY A 21 8.11 -9.87 -7.66
C GLY A 21 6.96 -9.76 -8.65
N THR A 22 6.52 -10.92 -9.19
CA THR A 22 5.45 -11.01 -10.19
C THR A 22 4.11 -11.45 -9.57
N GLY A 23 3.82 -10.99 -8.34
CA GLY A 23 2.53 -11.17 -7.68
C GLY A 23 1.43 -10.24 -8.25
N HIS A 24 0.27 -10.25 -7.59
CA HIS A 24 -0.90 -9.45 -8.01
C HIS A 24 -0.57 -7.96 -8.24
N ARG A 25 0.25 -7.36 -7.38
CA ARG A 25 0.56 -5.91 -7.43
C ARG A 25 1.39 -5.52 -8.65
N ALA A 26 2.18 -6.43 -9.22
CA ALA A 26 2.95 -6.19 -10.43
C ALA A 26 2.06 -5.77 -11.62
N GLY A 27 0.82 -6.27 -11.68
CA GLY A 27 -0.11 -5.98 -12.77
C GLY A 27 -0.35 -4.50 -13.04
N MET A 28 -0.36 -3.66 -12.00
CA MET A 28 -0.52 -2.21 -12.16
C MET A 28 0.62 -1.60 -12.99
N TYR A 29 1.86 -1.98 -12.71
CA TYR A 29 3.04 -1.48 -13.41
C TYR A 29 3.19 -2.08 -14.80
N VAL A 30 2.87 -3.37 -14.95
CA VAL A 30 2.87 -4.05 -16.24
C VAL A 30 1.88 -3.38 -17.18
N SER A 31 0.64 -3.17 -16.74
CA SER A 31 -0.39 -2.50 -17.54
C SER A 31 0.01 -1.07 -17.90
N ALA A 32 0.64 -0.33 -16.98
CA ALA A 32 1.10 1.03 -17.24
C ALA A 32 2.19 1.08 -18.33
N LEU A 33 3.21 0.19 -18.25
CA LEU A 33 4.32 0.15 -19.20
C LEU A 33 4.01 -0.53 -20.53
N THR A 34 2.89 -1.26 -20.62
CA THR A 34 2.37 -1.80 -21.89
C THR A 34 1.27 -0.91 -22.51
N GLY A 35 0.76 0.06 -21.75
CA GLY A 35 -0.29 0.99 -22.15
C GLY A 35 0.19 2.45 -22.14
N ASP A 36 -0.40 3.27 -21.24
CA ASP A 36 -0.29 4.73 -21.23
C ASP A 36 1.14 5.29 -21.04
N HIS A 37 2.08 4.48 -20.59
CA HIS A 37 3.48 4.88 -20.36
C HIS A 37 4.49 4.13 -21.23
N ALA A 38 4.03 3.40 -22.25
CA ALA A 38 4.90 2.65 -23.15
C ALA A 38 5.84 3.55 -24.00
N ASP A 39 5.53 4.82 -24.13
CA ASP A 39 6.37 5.82 -24.80
C ASP A 39 7.58 6.28 -23.98
N VAL A 40 7.53 6.19 -22.65
CA VAL A 40 8.61 6.62 -21.74
C VAL A 40 9.41 5.46 -21.15
N GLY A 41 8.86 4.24 -21.14
CA GLY A 41 9.54 3.08 -20.58
C GLY A 41 9.08 1.74 -21.16
N HIS A 42 9.82 0.69 -20.88
CA HIS A 42 9.45 -0.69 -21.24
C HIS A 42 10.10 -1.70 -20.30
N ILE A 43 9.44 -2.83 -20.10
CA ILE A 43 9.94 -3.94 -19.28
C ILE A 43 10.99 -4.71 -20.07
N VAL A 44 12.13 -5.01 -19.45
CA VAL A 44 13.25 -5.73 -20.08
C VAL A 44 13.60 -7.04 -19.39
N ALA A 45 13.13 -7.27 -18.16
CA ALA A 45 13.41 -8.48 -17.40
C ALA A 45 12.40 -8.71 -16.28
N TRP A 46 12.31 -9.97 -15.86
CA TRP A 46 11.56 -10.45 -14.71
C TRP A 46 12.50 -11.02 -13.66
N LEU A 47 12.19 -10.75 -12.39
CA LEU A 47 12.90 -11.33 -11.25
C LEU A 47 11.88 -11.89 -10.25
N ASP A 48 11.70 -13.19 -10.23
CA ASP A 48 10.80 -13.91 -9.32
C ASP A 48 11.23 -15.37 -9.20
N PRO A 49 11.13 -16.00 -8.03
CA PRO A 49 11.43 -17.44 -7.89
C PRO A 49 10.38 -18.34 -8.56
N ASN A 50 9.18 -17.81 -8.86
CA ASN A 50 8.07 -18.57 -9.41
C ASN A 50 7.92 -18.35 -10.93
N PRO A 51 8.27 -19.33 -11.76
CA PRO A 51 8.19 -19.19 -13.22
C PRO A 51 6.76 -19.09 -13.74
N GLY A 52 5.77 -19.66 -13.07
CA GLY A 52 4.36 -19.59 -13.48
C GLY A 52 3.82 -18.17 -13.40
N ARG A 53 4.17 -17.41 -12.35
CA ARG A 53 3.81 -16.00 -12.23
C ARG A 53 4.51 -15.14 -13.28
N ILE A 54 5.76 -15.45 -13.61
CA ILE A 54 6.47 -14.79 -14.71
C ILE A 54 5.75 -15.07 -16.03
N ASP A 55 5.36 -16.31 -16.30
CA ASP A 55 4.67 -16.68 -17.54
C ASP A 55 3.37 -15.89 -17.74
N TRP A 56 2.63 -15.67 -16.66
CA TRP A 56 1.40 -14.88 -16.67
C TRP A 56 1.63 -13.45 -17.20
N TYR A 57 2.62 -12.73 -16.65
CA TYR A 57 2.90 -11.35 -17.06
C TYR A 57 3.68 -11.26 -18.37
N ASP A 58 4.58 -12.19 -18.64
CA ASP A 58 5.32 -12.23 -19.90
C ASP A 58 4.36 -12.40 -21.10
N ALA A 59 3.32 -13.21 -20.92
CA ALA A 59 2.28 -13.36 -21.92
C ALA A 59 1.57 -12.02 -22.20
N GLN A 60 1.21 -11.26 -21.17
CA GLN A 60 0.54 -9.96 -21.31
C GLN A 60 1.44 -8.93 -22.03
N VAL A 61 2.72 -8.84 -21.66
CA VAL A 61 3.68 -7.94 -22.31
C VAL A 61 3.84 -8.26 -23.80
N ARG A 62 3.90 -9.55 -24.14
CA ARG A 62 4.05 -10.01 -25.52
C ARG A 62 2.78 -9.80 -26.35
N ASP A 63 1.61 -9.94 -25.73
CA ASP A 63 0.33 -9.70 -26.40
C ASP A 63 0.08 -8.20 -26.65
N ALA A 64 0.50 -7.33 -25.72
CA ALA A 64 0.45 -5.88 -25.92
C ALA A 64 1.37 -5.39 -27.03
N GLY A 65 2.49 -6.09 -27.28
CA GLY A 65 3.43 -5.81 -28.38
C GLY A 65 2.94 -6.20 -29.77
N ALA A 66 1.69 -6.58 -29.95
CA ALA A 66 0.91 -7.02 -31.12
C ALA A 66 1.61 -6.97 -32.48
N SER A 67 2.75 -7.62 -32.64
CA SER A 67 3.44 -7.80 -33.94
C SER A 67 3.40 -9.28 -34.34
N ASP A 68 3.31 -9.53 -35.63
CA ASP A 68 3.49 -10.88 -36.16
C ASP A 68 4.87 -10.94 -36.85
N PRO A 69 5.84 -11.76 -36.37
CA PRO A 69 5.72 -12.72 -35.27
C PRO A 69 5.69 -12.08 -33.86
N ARG A 70 5.03 -12.75 -32.90
CA ARG A 70 4.97 -12.39 -31.48
C ARG A 70 6.38 -12.21 -30.91
N PRO A 71 6.64 -11.16 -30.10
CA PRO A 71 7.97 -10.92 -29.51
C PRO A 71 8.47 -12.12 -28.69
N PRO A 72 9.79 -12.36 -28.59
CA PRO A 72 10.33 -13.39 -27.73
C PRO A 72 10.01 -13.11 -26.25
N ALA A 73 10.04 -14.17 -25.43
CA ALA A 73 9.93 -14.03 -23.98
C ALA A 73 11.07 -13.19 -23.41
N LEU A 74 10.76 -12.37 -22.40
CA LEU A 74 11.76 -11.56 -21.73
C LEU A 74 12.69 -12.42 -20.85
N PRO A 75 13.94 -11.99 -20.63
CA PRO A 75 14.87 -12.64 -19.72
C PRO A 75 14.30 -12.77 -18.30
N ARG A 76 14.58 -13.91 -17.65
CA ARG A 76 14.10 -14.27 -16.32
C ARG A 76 15.27 -14.52 -15.39
N TYR A 77 15.11 -14.04 -14.17
CA TYR A 77 16.14 -14.13 -13.14
C TYR A 77 15.51 -14.53 -11.81
N THR A 78 16.28 -15.28 -11.01
CA THR A 78 15.96 -15.53 -9.62
C THR A 78 16.44 -14.35 -8.74
N PRO A 79 15.93 -14.19 -7.51
CA PRO A 79 16.37 -13.12 -6.61
C PRO A 79 17.89 -13.04 -6.41
N ASP A 80 18.59 -14.17 -6.42
CA ASP A 80 20.05 -14.22 -6.25
C ASP A 80 20.83 -13.66 -7.44
N GLU A 81 20.17 -13.49 -8.59
CA GLU A 81 20.77 -13.02 -9.84
C GLU A 81 20.50 -11.55 -10.14
N LEU A 82 20.03 -10.75 -9.15
CA LEU A 82 19.61 -9.36 -9.34
C LEU A 82 20.70 -8.50 -9.99
N GLU A 83 21.95 -8.56 -9.49
CA GLU A 83 23.06 -7.77 -10.01
C GLU A 83 23.40 -8.16 -11.46
N ARG A 84 23.35 -9.47 -11.76
CA ARG A 84 23.51 -9.97 -13.12
C ARG A 84 22.42 -9.45 -14.04
N MET A 85 21.16 -9.47 -13.59
CA MET A 85 20.02 -8.90 -14.34
C MET A 85 20.24 -7.44 -14.66
N VAL A 86 20.61 -6.62 -13.65
CA VAL A 86 20.85 -5.19 -13.85
C VAL A 86 21.94 -4.94 -14.88
N ALA A 87 23.06 -5.66 -14.79
CA ALA A 87 24.18 -5.50 -15.69
C ALA A 87 23.88 -5.99 -17.12
N GLU A 88 23.35 -7.20 -17.29
CA GLU A 88 23.08 -7.81 -18.60
C GLU A 88 21.99 -7.06 -19.36
N GLN A 89 20.91 -6.67 -18.65
CA GLN A 89 19.76 -6.02 -19.25
C GLN A 89 19.86 -4.49 -19.23
N LYS A 90 20.97 -3.92 -18.70
CA LYS A 90 21.16 -2.47 -18.56
C LYS A 90 19.92 -1.81 -17.97
N VAL A 91 19.49 -2.31 -16.82
CA VAL A 91 18.27 -1.86 -16.14
C VAL A 91 18.50 -0.48 -15.55
N ASP A 92 17.64 0.48 -15.92
CA ASP A 92 17.67 1.83 -15.35
C ASP A 92 16.93 1.86 -13.99
N VAL A 93 15.82 1.12 -13.88
CA VAL A 93 14.95 1.13 -12.69
C VAL A 93 14.44 -0.28 -12.38
N VAL A 94 14.55 -0.70 -11.12
CA VAL A 94 13.92 -1.92 -10.62
C VAL A 94 12.61 -1.56 -9.91
N ILE A 95 11.49 -2.14 -10.36
CA ILE A 95 10.18 -2.03 -9.70
C ILE A 95 10.06 -3.20 -8.73
N VAL A 96 9.99 -2.93 -7.42
CA VAL A 96 9.92 -3.94 -6.37
C VAL A 96 8.46 -4.07 -5.89
N THR A 97 7.85 -5.22 -6.18
CA THR A 97 6.47 -5.60 -5.85
C THR A 97 6.39 -6.98 -5.17
N SER A 98 7.49 -7.43 -4.59
CA SER A 98 7.66 -8.69 -3.87
C SER A 98 7.04 -8.63 -2.45
N PRO A 99 7.05 -9.70 -1.65
CA PRO A 99 6.63 -9.64 -0.25
C PRO A 99 7.49 -8.66 0.59
N ASP A 100 6.85 -7.97 1.54
CA ASP A 100 7.41 -6.82 2.27
C ASP A 100 8.79 -7.08 2.90
N HIS A 101 9.00 -8.26 3.51
CA HIS A 101 10.27 -8.61 4.16
C HIS A 101 11.46 -8.70 3.18
N THR A 102 11.19 -8.81 1.88
CA THR A 102 12.23 -8.89 0.85
C THR A 102 12.65 -7.52 0.32
N HIS A 103 11.85 -6.47 0.57
CA HIS A 103 12.03 -5.14 -0.01
C HIS A 103 13.42 -4.58 0.29
N ALA A 104 13.83 -4.57 1.58
CA ALA A 104 15.11 -3.98 1.96
C ALA A 104 16.30 -4.60 1.22
N ALA A 105 16.33 -5.93 1.09
CA ALA A 105 17.40 -6.63 0.41
C ALA A 105 17.42 -6.34 -1.09
N LEU A 106 16.27 -6.33 -1.75
CA LEU A 106 16.16 -6.06 -3.18
C LEU A 106 16.49 -4.60 -3.50
N VAL A 107 15.96 -3.66 -2.71
CA VAL A 107 16.23 -2.22 -2.86
C VAL A 107 17.73 -1.93 -2.72
N GLU A 108 18.35 -2.36 -1.60
CA GLU A 108 19.79 -2.18 -1.37
C GLU A 108 20.64 -2.70 -2.53
N ARG A 109 20.37 -3.94 -2.97
CA ARG A 109 21.14 -4.60 -4.04
C ARG A 109 20.93 -3.91 -5.38
N ALA A 110 19.70 -3.49 -5.71
CA ALA A 110 19.41 -2.76 -6.95
C ALA A 110 20.16 -1.42 -7.00
N LEU A 111 20.14 -0.64 -5.90
CA LEU A 111 20.88 0.63 -5.80
C LEU A 111 22.39 0.41 -5.97
N ARG A 112 22.97 -0.58 -5.28
CA ARG A 112 24.41 -0.92 -5.38
C ARG A 112 24.78 -1.46 -6.77
N ALA A 113 23.86 -2.10 -7.48
CA ALA A 113 24.06 -2.52 -8.87
C ALA A 113 23.97 -1.36 -9.88
N GLY A 114 23.56 -0.17 -9.44
CA GLY A 114 23.49 1.06 -10.24
C GLY A 114 22.13 1.36 -10.85
N ALA A 115 21.06 0.67 -10.45
CA ALA A 115 19.69 0.99 -10.83
C ALA A 115 19.00 1.89 -9.79
N ASP A 116 18.09 2.75 -10.22
CA ASP A 116 17.13 3.40 -9.35
C ASP A 116 16.01 2.40 -8.97
N VAL A 117 15.21 2.74 -7.97
CA VAL A 117 14.17 1.82 -7.48
C VAL A 117 12.82 2.52 -7.36
N VAL A 118 11.79 1.85 -7.83
CA VAL A 118 10.38 2.10 -7.46
C VAL A 118 9.96 0.96 -6.54
N VAL A 119 9.59 1.26 -5.30
CA VAL A 119 9.23 0.22 -4.33
C VAL A 119 7.80 0.39 -3.83
N GLU A 120 7.07 -0.72 -3.80
CA GLU A 120 5.75 -0.78 -3.18
C GLU A 120 5.84 -0.58 -1.65
N LYS A 121 4.73 -0.09 -1.10
CA LYS A 121 4.60 0.05 0.35
C LYS A 121 4.44 -1.34 1.01
N PRO A 122 4.90 -1.49 2.25
CA PRO A 122 5.77 -0.58 3.01
C PRO A 122 7.20 -0.59 2.49
N LEU A 123 8.00 0.41 2.82
CA LEU A 123 9.41 0.46 2.42
C LEU A 123 10.18 -0.81 2.85
N THR A 124 9.93 -1.26 4.07
CA THR A 124 10.48 -2.47 4.70
C THR A 124 9.65 -2.82 5.94
N THR A 125 9.96 -3.93 6.59
CA THR A 125 9.23 -4.44 7.76
C THR A 125 9.87 -4.08 9.10
N ASP A 126 11.14 -3.64 9.13
CA ASP A 126 11.90 -3.44 10.36
C ASP A 126 12.94 -2.30 10.27
N ALA A 127 13.55 -1.97 11.40
CA ALA A 127 14.54 -0.91 11.53
C ALA A 127 15.85 -1.23 10.79
N GLU A 128 16.26 -2.51 10.73
CA GLU A 128 17.45 -2.93 10.00
C GLU A 128 17.30 -2.64 8.51
N GLY A 129 16.15 -2.99 7.94
CA GLY A 129 15.83 -2.70 6.54
C GLY A 129 15.86 -1.19 6.25
N CYS A 130 15.36 -0.35 7.16
CA CYS A 130 15.47 1.12 7.03
C CYS A 130 16.93 1.55 6.96
N ARG A 131 17.80 1.07 7.87
CA ARG A 131 19.25 1.39 7.88
C ARG A 131 19.93 0.98 6.57
N ARG A 132 19.67 -0.24 6.10
CA ARG A 132 20.27 -0.78 4.86
C ARG A 132 19.92 0.09 3.66
N ILE A 133 18.64 0.44 3.51
CA ILE A 133 18.18 1.29 2.40
C ILE A 133 18.79 2.69 2.51
N THR A 134 18.72 3.33 3.68
CA THR A 134 19.28 4.66 3.91
C THR A 134 20.78 4.71 3.61
N GLN A 135 21.53 3.71 4.06
CA GLN A 135 22.94 3.58 3.78
C GLN A 135 23.23 3.40 2.29
N ALA A 136 22.48 2.52 1.61
CA ALA A 136 22.65 2.29 0.18
C ALA A 136 22.37 3.55 -0.65
N VAL A 137 21.32 4.32 -0.32
CA VAL A 137 21.04 5.61 -0.96
C VAL A 137 22.20 6.59 -0.75
N ALA A 138 22.70 6.73 0.50
CA ALA A 138 23.80 7.63 0.81
C ALA A 138 25.12 7.27 0.07
N GLU A 139 25.41 5.96 -0.07
CA GLU A 139 26.62 5.46 -0.73
C GLU A 139 26.55 5.53 -2.26
N THR A 140 25.36 5.35 -2.85
CA THR A 140 25.20 5.24 -4.31
C THR A 140 24.71 6.51 -4.98
N GLY A 141 24.02 7.38 -4.23
CA GLY A 141 23.34 8.56 -4.79
C GLY A 141 22.18 8.22 -5.71
N ARG A 142 21.68 6.97 -5.68
CA ARG A 142 20.53 6.50 -6.45
C ARG A 142 19.21 6.84 -5.80
N ASP A 143 18.17 6.94 -6.64
CA ASP A 143 16.84 7.33 -6.19
C ASP A 143 15.97 6.14 -5.78
N VAL A 144 15.15 6.34 -4.75
CA VAL A 144 14.08 5.42 -4.34
C VAL A 144 12.76 6.17 -4.31
N VAL A 145 11.84 5.76 -5.16
CA VAL A 145 10.46 6.27 -5.23
C VAL A 145 9.54 5.33 -4.46
N MET A 146 8.84 5.90 -3.46
CA MET A 146 7.80 5.21 -2.69
C MET A 146 6.42 5.39 -3.34
N THR A 147 5.65 4.33 -3.41
CA THR A 147 4.35 4.34 -4.09
C THR A 147 3.17 4.57 -3.14
N PHE A 148 3.19 5.65 -2.37
CA PHE A 148 2.10 6.06 -1.50
C PHE A 148 0.94 6.67 -2.30
N ASN A 149 0.15 5.82 -2.95
CA ASN A 149 -0.96 6.21 -3.82
C ASN A 149 -2.06 6.99 -3.10
N TYR A 150 -2.24 6.80 -1.78
CA TYR A 150 -3.26 7.52 -1.01
C TYR A 150 -3.04 9.03 -0.95
N ARG A 151 -1.79 9.53 -1.09
CA ARG A 151 -1.52 10.98 -1.22
C ARG A 151 -2.20 11.58 -2.44
N TYR A 152 -2.40 10.77 -3.50
CA TYR A 152 -2.96 11.19 -4.79
C TYR A 152 -4.49 11.09 -4.86
N ALA A 153 -5.12 10.38 -3.94
CA ALA A 153 -6.58 10.34 -3.86
C ALA A 153 -7.12 11.77 -3.58
N PRO A 154 -8.07 12.28 -4.38
CA PRO A 154 -8.57 13.65 -4.27
C PRO A 154 -8.99 14.05 -2.86
N ARG A 155 -9.69 13.16 -2.14
CA ARG A 155 -10.11 13.37 -0.74
C ARG A 155 -8.94 13.68 0.21
N ASN A 156 -7.84 12.96 0.08
CA ASN A 156 -6.66 13.15 0.92
C ASN A 156 -5.85 14.39 0.50
N SER A 157 -5.77 14.66 -0.80
CA SER A 157 -5.17 15.88 -1.35
C SER A 157 -5.96 17.13 -0.93
N THR A 158 -7.30 17.08 -0.97
CA THR A 158 -8.15 18.20 -0.54
C THR A 158 -7.98 18.48 0.97
N LEU A 159 -7.91 17.44 1.82
CA LEU A 159 -7.61 17.63 3.23
C LEU A 159 -6.23 18.29 3.44
N ARG A 160 -5.21 17.85 2.67
CA ARG A 160 -3.89 18.49 2.69
C ARG A 160 -3.95 19.96 2.30
N GLU A 161 -4.71 20.33 1.27
CA GLU A 161 -4.91 21.72 0.86
C GLU A 161 -5.54 22.56 1.98
N VAL A 162 -6.57 22.04 2.65
CA VAL A 162 -7.21 22.71 3.80
C VAL A 162 -6.19 22.97 4.92
N ILE A 163 -5.37 22.00 5.27
CA ILE A 163 -4.35 22.12 6.32
C ILE A 163 -3.26 23.10 5.89
N ALA A 164 -2.69 22.90 4.69
CA ALA A 164 -1.58 23.71 4.17
C ALA A 164 -1.96 25.18 3.94
N SER A 165 -3.23 25.48 3.65
CA SER A 165 -3.72 26.86 3.52
C SER A 165 -3.79 27.61 4.85
N GLY A 166 -3.63 26.93 6.00
CA GLY A 166 -3.78 27.50 7.32
C GLY A 166 -5.24 27.80 7.72
N ARG A 167 -6.21 27.29 6.98
CA ARG A 167 -7.64 27.56 7.18
C ARG A 167 -8.13 27.17 8.58
N ILE A 168 -7.55 26.14 9.18
CA ILE A 168 -7.83 25.69 10.55
C ILE A 168 -6.75 26.10 11.56
N GLY A 169 -5.77 26.92 11.14
CA GLY A 169 -4.63 27.33 11.97
C GLY A 169 -3.58 26.23 12.13
N THR A 170 -2.77 26.32 13.21
CA THR A 170 -1.77 25.29 13.53
C THR A 170 -2.48 24.04 14.03
N VAL A 171 -2.14 22.87 13.46
CA VAL A 171 -2.72 21.60 13.88
C VAL A 171 -2.20 21.21 15.27
N THR A 172 -3.13 20.86 16.16
CA THR A 172 -2.84 20.41 17.53
C THR A 172 -3.12 18.93 17.74
N GLY A 173 -4.00 18.33 16.91
CA GLY A 173 -4.31 16.91 17.04
C GLY A 173 -5.03 16.34 15.84
N VAL A 174 -4.82 15.05 15.61
CA VAL A 174 -5.46 14.24 14.58
C VAL A 174 -6.08 13.01 15.23
N HIS A 175 -7.31 12.70 14.88
CA HIS A 175 -7.96 11.44 15.22
C HIS A 175 -8.24 10.69 13.92
N PHE A 176 -7.76 9.48 13.81
CA PHE A 176 -7.86 8.69 12.58
C PHE A 176 -8.33 7.26 12.93
N GLU A 177 -9.54 6.94 12.52
CA GLU A 177 -10.11 5.60 12.61
C GLU A 177 -10.10 4.96 11.22
N TRP A 178 -9.57 3.74 11.11
CA TRP A 178 -9.67 2.90 9.92
C TRP A 178 -10.43 1.62 10.23
N ALA A 179 -11.52 1.38 9.49
CA ALA A 179 -12.31 0.16 9.53
C ALA A 179 -12.05 -0.66 8.25
N LEU A 180 -11.49 -1.85 8.40
CA LEU A 180 -11.47 -2.87 7.35
C LEU A 180 -12.64 -3.81 7.57
N ASP A 181 -13.42 -4.07 6.53
CA ASP A 181 -14.50 -5.03 6.66
C ASP A 181 -14.01 -6.49 6.70
N THR A 182 -14.94 -7.41 6.90
CA THR A 182 -14.64 -8.82 7.06
C THR A 182 -14.13 -9.51 5.79
N VAL A 183 -14.29 -8.92 4.62
CA VAL A 183 -13.78 -9.47 3.34
C VAL A 183 -12.35 -9.03 3.11
N HIS A 184 -12.12 -7.71 3.13
CA HIS A 184 -10.78 -7.14 2.95
C HIS A 184 -9.88 -7.44 4.15
N GLY A 185 -10.40 -7.30 5.38
CA GLY A 185 -9.66 -7.64 6.59
C GLY A 185 -9.21 -9.09 6.62
N ALA A 186 -10.12 -10.05 6.33
CA ALA A 186 -9.77 -11.47 6.28
C ALA A 186 -8.63 -11.76 5.28
N ASP A 187 -8.50 -10.98 4.22
CA ASP A 187 -7.49 -11.22 3.19
C ASP A 187 -6.05 -11.10 3.72
N TYR A 188 -5.79 -10.30 4.75
CA TYR A 188 -4.49 -10.24 5.42
C TYR A 188 -4.17 -11.49 6.24
N PHE A 189 -5.20 -12.23 6.67
CA PHE A 189 -5.06 -13.44 7.47
C PHE A 189 -5.03 -14.73 6.63
N ARG A 190 -5.28 -14.62 5.31
CA ARG A 190 -5.17 -15.73 4.35
C ARG A 190 -3.77 -15.88 3.76
N ARG A 191 -3.06 -14.76 3.59
CA ARG A 191 -1.80 -14.65 2.86
C ARG A 191 -0.59 -14.66 3.77
N TRP A 192 0.62 -14.58 3.19
CA TRP A 192 1.89 -14.42 3.90
C TRP A 192 1.89 -13.26 4.91
N HIS A 193 1.00 -12.27 4.74
CA HIS A 193 0.81 -11.16 5.67
C HIS A 193 0.44 -11.60 7.09
N ARG A 194 -0.19 -12.78 7.24
CA ARG A 194 -0.60 -13.36 8.53
C ARG A 194 0.55 -13.58 9.50
N GLU A 195 1.77 -13.62 8.99
CA GLU A 195 3.00 -13.79 9.76
C GLU A 195 3.70 -12.45 9.92
N LYS A 196 3.91 -12.01 11.17
CA LYS A 196 4.53 -10.70 11.47
C LYS A 196 5.95 -10.61 10.92
N GLU A 197 6.67 -11.72 10.85
CA GLU A 197 8.00 -11.79 10.26
C GLU A 197 8.00 -11.36 8.79
N ASN A 198 6.94 -11.70 8.05
CA ASN A 198 6.81 -11.40 6.64
C ASN A 198 6.29 -10.00 6.34
N SER A 199 5.44 -9.44 7.22
CA SER A 199 4.70 -8.18 6.95
C SER A 199 4.99 -7.04 7.93
N GLY A 200 5.64 -7.31 9.06
CA GLY A 200 5.71 -6.37 10.18
C GLY A 200 4.38 -6.17 10.92
N GLY A 201 3.33 -6.92 10.56
CA GLY A 201 1.96 -6.74 11.05
C GLY A 201 1.21 -5.60 10.35
N LEU A 202 -0.09 -5.45 10.63
CA LEU A 202 -0.92 -4.44 9.95
C LEU A 202 -0.50 -3.01 10.25
N LEU A 203 0.15 -2.73 11.39
CA LEU A 203 0.65 -1.39 11.71
C LEU A 203 1.85 -0.97 10.82
N VAL A 204 2.60 -1.93 10.27
CA VAL A 204 3.63 -1.68 9.26
C VAL A 204 3.05 -1.83 7.86
N HIS A 205 2.43 -2.97 7.56
CA HIS A 205 1.97 -3.26 6.19
C HIS A 205 0.86 -2.31 5.72
N LYS A 206 -0.29 -2.25 6.43
CA LYS A 206 -1.45 -1.44 6.00
C LYS A 206 -1.34 0.00 6.50
N SER A 207 -0.99 0.17 7.78
CA SER A 207 -1.01 1.51 8.39
C SER A 207 0.14 2.41 7.95
N SER A 208 1.16 1.90 7.25
CA SER A 208 2.17 2.76 6.61
C SER A 208 1.54 3.81 5.68
N HIS A 209 0.50 3.46 4.93
CA HIS A 209 -0.29 4.44 4.16
C HIS A 209 -0.90 5.53 5.05
N HIS A 210 -1.44 5.14 6.19
CA HIS A 210 -2.17 6.05 7.09
C HIS A 210 -1.20 6.95 7.84
N PHE A 211 -0.09 6.40 8.34
CA PHE A 211 0.96 7.18 9.00
C PHE A 211 1.67 8.10 8.00
N ASP A 212 1.87 7.65 6.77
CA ASP A 212 2.36 8.49 5.67
C ASP A 212 1.45 9.69 5.43
N LEU A 213 0.13 9.46 5.32
CA LEU A 213 -0.84 10.54 5.16
C LEU A 213 -0.75 11.56 6.30
N VAL A 214 -0.69 11.12 7.56
CA VAL A 214 -0.62 12.03 8.70
C VAL A 214 0.70 12.80 8.71
N ASN A 215 1.84 12.13 8.49
CA ASN A 215 3.14 12.77 8.37
C ASN A 215 3.14 13.85 7.26
N TRP A 216 2.56 13.51 6.11
CA TRP A 216 2.44 14.41 4.97
C TRP A 216 1.43 15.55 5.22
N TRP A 217 0.27 15.28 5.82
CA TRP A 217 -0.72 16.34 6.16
C TRP A 217 -0.15 17.36 7.13
N LEU A 218 0.60 16.89 8.14
CA LEU A 218 1.22 17.74 9.15
C LEU A 218 2.51 18.41 8.67
N ASP A 219 3.18 17.84 7.65
CA ASP A 219 4.56 18.16 7.27
C ASP A 219 5.50 18.04 8.47
N ASP A 220 5.33 16.97 9.25
CA ASP A 220 5.99 16.79 10.56
C ASP A 220 6.49 15.35 10.71
N VAL A 221 7.26 15.11 11.77
CA VAL A 221 7.98 13.86 12.03
C VAL A 221 7.51 13.25 13.34
N PRO A 222 7.20 11.93 13.38
CA PRO A 222 6.84 11.25 14.61
C PRO A 222 8.02 11.22 15.58
N ARG A 223 7.77 11.53 16.86
CA ARG A 223 8.78 11.61 17.92
C ARG A 223 8.72 10.45 18.90
N ARG A 224 7.51 10.06 19.32
CA ARG A 224 7.26 9.01 20.31
C ARG A 224 5.95 8.31 20.02
N VAL A 225 5.93 6.99 20.19
CA VAL A 225 4.77 6.14 19.90
C VAL A 225 4.44 5.28 21.12
N PHE A 226 3.15 5.13 21.41
CA PHE A 226 2.60 4.11 22.30
C PHE A 226 1.49 3.36 21.55
N ALA A 227 1.38 2.05 21.76
CA ALA A 227 0.37 1.23 21.13
C ALA A 227 -0.12 0.11 22.01
N SER A 228 -1.37 -0.30 21.77
CA SER A 228 -2.00 -1.49 22.36
C SER A 228 -2.80 -2.21 21.27
N GLY A 229 -2.79 -3.54 21.29
CA GLY A 229 -3.52 -4.33 20.29
C GLY A 229 -3.47 -5.82 20.57
N GLY A 230 -4.08 -6.59 19.67
CA GLY A 230 -4.04 -8.04 19.75
C GLY A 230 -4.85 -8.70 18.65
N LEU A 231 -4.68 -10.01 18.50
CA LEU A 231 -5.51 -10.87 17.68
C LEU A 231 -6.76 -11.24 18.50
N ARG A 232 -7.93 -10.72 18.08
CA ARG A 232 -9.18 -10.82 18.86
C ARG A 232 -10.34 -11.48 18.09
N PHE A 233 -10.23 -11.54 16.78
CA PHE A 233 -11.29 -12.05 15.92
C PHE A 233 -10.84 -13.25 15.09
N TYR A 234 -9.76 -13.10 14.30
CA TYR A 234 -9.20 -14.16 13.47
C TYR A 234 -8.38 -15.16 14.31
N GLY A 235 -7.92 -16.24 13.67
CA GLY A 235 -7.12 -17.29 14.31
C GLY A 235 -7.96 -18.36 15.03
N ASP A 236 -7.33 -19.51 15.21
CA ASP A 236 -7.97 -20.73 15.69
C ASP A 236 -8.46 -20.65 17.15
N VAL A 237 -7.76 -19.90 18.01
CA VAL A 237 -8.17 -19.72 19.42
C VAL A 237 -9.49 -18.97 19.49
N ASN A 238 -9.57 -17.81 18.82
CA ASN A 238 -10.77 -16.98 18.79
C ASN A 238 -11.94 -17.69 18.10
N ALA A 239 -11.66 -18.49 17.05
CA ALA A 239 -12.67 -19.30 16.38
C ALA A 239 -13.29 -20.32 17.35
N ARG A 240 -12.47 -21.07 18.09
CA ARG A 240 -12.95 -22.05 19.11
C ARG A 240 -13.77 -21.38 20.20
N GLU A 241 -13.31 -20.23 20.73
CA GLU A 241 -14.03 -19.51 21.80
C GLU A 241 -15.41 -19.02 21.35
N ARG A 242 -15.58 -18.71 20.05
CA ARG A 242 -16.87 -18.29 19.48
C ARG A 242 -17.71 -19.45 18.96
N GLY A 243 -17.27 -20.71 19.12
CA GLY A 243 -17.99 -21.88 18.63
C GLY A 243 -18.00 -22.03 17.11
N VAL A 244 -17.04 -21.46 16.41
CA VAL A 244 -16.84 -21.70 14.98
C VAL A 244 -16.41 -23.15 14.82
N GLY A 245 -17.16 -23.93 14.01
CA GLY A 245 -16.92 -25.35 13.80
C GLY A 245 -15.63 -25.64 13.03
N GLU A 246 -15.44 -26.92 12.67
CA GLU A 246 -14.33 -27.32 11.81
C GLU A 246 -14.37 -26.59 10.48
N ARG A 247 -13.20 -26.15 10.01
CA ARG A 247 -13.01 -25.40 8.79
C ARG A 247 -11.94 -26.07 7.93
N PRO A 248 -12.06 -26.01 6.60
CA PRO A 248 -11.01 -26.52 5.72
C PRO A 248 -9.73 -25.69 5.88
N GLU A 249 -8.59 -26.26 5.49
CA GLU A 249 -7.29 -25.58 5.56
C GLU A 249 -7.24 -24.35 4.66
N ARG A 250 -8.00 -24.37 3.55
CA ARG A 250 -7.97 -23.32 2.52
C ARG A 250 -9.36 -22.94 2.00
N GLY A 251 -9.51 -21.70 1.57
CA GLY A 251 -10.78 -21.13 1.12
C GLY A 251 -11.29 -21.75 -0.19
N THR A 252 -10.41 -22.13 -1.11
CA THR A 252 -10.77 -22.81 -2.37
C THR A 252 -11.54 -24.12 -2.14
N ASP A 253 -11.38 -24.74 -0.97
CA ASP A 253 -12.10 -25.97 -0.56
C ASP A 253 -13.39 -25.70 0.22
N ALA A 254 -13.76 -24.43 0.45
CA ALA A 254 -14.93 -24.02 1.19
C ALA A 254 -15.81 -23.03 0.43
N PRO A 255 -16.36 -23.40 -0.73
CA PRO A 255 -17.20 -22.49 -1.50
C PRO A 255 -18.44 -22.08 -0.70
N GLY A 256 -18.77 -20.78 -0.74
CA GLY A 256 -19.93 -20.23 -0.04
C GLY A 256 -19.71 -19.85 1.43
N ASP A 257 -18.54 -20.09 2.01
CA ASP A 257 -18.19 -19.54 3.32
C ASP A 257 -17.80 -18.05 3.18
N PRO A 258 -18.39 -17.14 4.00
CA PRO A 258 -18.18 -15.69 3.86
C PRO A 258 -16.74 -15.24 4.12
N PHE A 259 -15.92 -16.05 4.78
CA PHE A 259 -14.51 -15.75 5.05
C PHE A 259 -13.56 -16.47 4.09
N SER A 260 -14.08 -17.34 3.26
CA SER A 260 -13.27 -18.09 2.30
C SER A 260 -13.02 -17.29 1.01
N LEU A 261 -11.93 -17.61 0.35
CA LEU A 261 -11.59 -17.10 -0.97
C LEU A 261 -11.36 -18.30 -1.88
N ASP A 262 -12.28 -18.52 -2.82
CA ASP A 262 -12.07 -19.50 -3.89
C ASP A 262 -11.23 -18.86 -5.01
N LEU A 263 -9.98 -19.30 -5.16
CA LEU A 263 -9.07 -18.75 -6.18
C LEU A 263 -9.57 -18.97 -7.61
N ARG A 264 -10.45 -19.94 -7.84
CA ARG A 264 -11.05 -20.23 -9.17
C ARG A 264 -12.09 -19.21 -9.58
N SER A 265 -12.58 -18.38 -8.64
CA SER A 265 -13.59 -17.35 -8.94
C SER A 265 -13.03 -16.16 -9.74
N ASP A 266 -11.70 -15.97 -9.74
CA ASP A 266 -11.02 -14.91 -10.49
C ASP A 266 -9.89 -15.53 -11.33
N PRO A 267 -9.96 -15.49 -12.67
CA PRO A 267 -8.96 -16.08 -13.55
C PRO A 267 -7.52 -15.60 -13.28
N ARG A 268 -7.35 -14.38 -12.78
CA ARG A 268 -6.05 -13.85 -12.40
C ARG A 268 -5.53 -14.47 -11.10
N LEU A 269 -6.41 -14.66 -10.11
CA LEU A 269 -6.02 -15.36 -8.87
C LEU A 269 -5.74 -16.83 -9.12
N GLU A 270 -6.54 -17.48 -9.98
CA GLU A 270 -6.31 -18.85 -10.42
C GLU A 270 -4.93 -18.97 -11.08
N GLY A 271 -4.66 -18.22 -12.14
CA GLY A 271 -3.41 -18.31 -12.90
C GLY A 271 -2.17 -17.88 -12.12
N LEU A 272 -2.24 -16.77 -11.32
CA LEU A 272 -1.10 -16.30 -10.56
C LEU A 272 -0.79 -17.16 -9.32
N TYR A 273 -1.80 -17.81 -8.72
CA TYR A 273 -1.61 -18.46 -7.42
C TYR A 273 -1.99 -19.93 -7.44
N LEU A 274 -3.19 -20.32 -7.83
CA LEU A 274 -3.62 -21.73 -7.79
C LEU A 274 -2.78 -22.60 -8.76
N ASP A 275 -2.69 -22.18 -10.02
CA ASP A 275 -1.91 -22.91 -11.04
C ASP A 275 -0.40 -22.87 -10.78
N ALA A 276 0.07 -21.78 -10.15
CA ALA A 276 1.49 -21.53 -9.91
C ALA A 276 1.99 -22.02 -8.54
N GLU A 277 1.13 -22.45 -7.61
CA GLU A 277 1.51 -22.81 -6.23
C GLU A 277 2.51 -23.99 -6.15
N HIS A 278 2.49 -24.89 -7.14
CA HIS A 278 3.37 -26.06 -7.17
C HIS A 278 4.87 -25.71 -7.38
N HIS A 279 5.18 -24.47 -7.82
CA HIS A 279 6.55 -24.03 -8.03
C HIS A 279 7.26 -23.58 -6.75
N ASP A 280 6.54 -22.98 -5.81
CA ASP A 280 7.11 -22.41 -4.58
C ASP A 280 6.37 -22.82 -3.29
N GLY A 281 5.26 -23.55 -3.42
CA GLY A 281 4.44 -24.00 -2.29
C GLY A 281 3.61 -22.89 -1.63
N TYR A 282 3.59 -21.67 -2.19
CA TYR A 282 2.84 -20.57 -1.62
C TYR A 282 1.35 -20.73 -1.85
N ARG A 283 0.57 -20.84 -0.75
CA ARG A 283 -0.89 -20.88 -0.76
C ARG A 283 -1.48 -19.52 -0.40
N ARG A 284 -2.25 -18.95 -1.36
CA ARG A 284 -2.81 -17.60 -1.25
C ARG A 284 -4.07 -17.52 -0.41
N ASP A 285 -4.77 -18.62 -0.24
CA ASP A 285 -6.14 -18.74 0.27
C ASP A 285 -6.26 -19.59 1.55
N LEU A 286 -5.28 -19.51 2.45
CA LEU A 286 -5.38 -20.16 3.77
C LEU A 286 -6.61 -19.68 4.53
N ASP A 287 -7.15 -20.53 5.40
CA ASP A 287 -8.27 -20.14 6.26
C ASP A 287 -7.84 -19.06 7.27
N PRO A 288 -8.60 -17.93 7.41
CA PRO A 288 -8.24 -16.86 8.34
C PRO A 288 -8.47 -17.25 9.81
N PHE A 289 -9.07 -18.40 10.09
CA PHE A 289 -9.22 -18.97 11.42
C PHE A 289 -8.30 -20.16 11.69
N ALA A 290 -7.35 -20.44 10.79
CA ALA A 290 -6.32 -21.45 10.99
C ALA A 290 -5.24 -21.00 12.00
N PRO A 291 -4.49 -21.93 12.60
CA PRO A 291 -3.35 -21.61 13.46
C PRO A 291 -2.22 -20.93 12.69
N GLY A 292 -1.24 -20.35 13.40
CA GLY A 292 -0.03 -19.74 12.82
C GLY A 292 -0.16 -18.26 12.46
N ILE A 293 -1.24 -17.59 12.84
CA ILE A 293 -1.38 -16.14 12.72
C ILE A 293 -0.65 -15.46 13.87
N THR A 294 0.25 -14.52 13.52
CA THR A 294 1.08 -13.78 14.49
C THR A 294 0.87 -12.27 14.45
N ILE A 295 -0.06 -11.78 13.62
CA ILE A 295 -0.42 -10.37 13.52
C ILE A 295 -1.68 -10.06 14.32
N GLU A 296 -1.84 -8.80 14.68
CA GLU A 296 -3.02 -8.26 15.36
C GLU A 296 -4.11 -7.91 14.34
N ASP A 297 -5.39 -7.96 14.77
CA ASP A 297 -6.55 -7.54 13.98
C ASP A 297 -7.30 -6.34 14.57
N ASN A 298 -6.89 -5.89 15.78
CA ASN A 298 -7.48 -4.75 16.47
C ASN A 298 -6.40 -4.00 17.25
N MET A 299 -6.15 -2.73 16.90
CA MET A 299 -5.02 -1.95 17.41
C MET A 299 -5.38 -0.49 17.59
N ALA A 300 -4.77 0.13 18.62
CA ALA A 300 -4.80 1.58 18.86
C ALA A 300 -3.38 2.12 19.05
N VAL A 301 -3.10 3.30 18.49
CA VAL A 301 -1.78 3.93 18.51
C VAL A 301 -1.91 5.40 18.90
N LEU A 302 -1.01 5.86 19.77
CA LEU A 302 -0.79 7.28 20.10
C LEU A 302 0.57 7.71 19.58
N VAL A 303 0.63 8.85 18.88
CA VAL A 303 1.88 9.40 18.36
C VAL A 303 2.02 10.85 18.79
N ASP A 304 3.16 11.18 19.42
CA ASP A 304 3.60 12.56 19.60
C ASP A 304 4.44 12.98 18.39
N TYR A 305 4.11 14.10 17.78
CA TYR A 305 4.88 14.72 16.70
C TYR A 305 5.85 15.78 17.23
N ARG A 306 6.94 16.05 16.48
CA ARG A 306 7.94 17.05 16.87
C ARG A 306 7.38 18.46 16.97
N GLY A 307 6.47 18.86 16.08
CA GLY A 307 5.77 20.13 16.08
C GLY A 307 4.72 20.29 17.18
N GLY A 308 4.48 19.25 17.97
CA GLY A 308 3.57 19.26 19.10
C GLY A 308 2.16 18.76 18.82
N ALA A 309 1.84 18.38 17.58
CA ALA A 309 0.59 17.71 17.27
C ALA A 309 0.56 16.29 17.86
N LEU A 310 -0.65 15.81 18.17
CA LEU A 310 -0.90 14.47 18.67
C LEU A 310 -1.73 13.69 17.65
N LEU A 311 -1.41 12.41 17.41
CA LEU A 311 -2.25 11.49 16.68
C LEU A 311 -2.85 10.44 17.63
N THR A 312 -4.17 10.24 17.54
CA THR A 312 -4.82 9.02 17.99
C THR A 312 -5.27 8.24 16.76
N TYR A 313 -4.82 7.00 16.65
CA TYR A 313 -5.10 6.14 15.51
C TYR A 313 -5.69 4.82 16.00
N SER A 314 -6.67 4.29 15.26
CA SER A 314 -7.17 2.92 15.46
C SER A 314 -7.38 2.20 14.14
N LEU A 315 -7.12 0.89 14.16
CA LEU A 315 -7.42 -0.03 13.05
C LEU A 315 -8.16 -1.25 13.61
N ASN A 316 -9.29 -1.55 12.97
CA ASN A 316 -10.04 -2.77 13.18
C ASN A 316 -10.14 -3.51 11.84
N ALA A 317 -9.77 -4.81 11.80
CA ALA A 317 -9.73 -5.61 10.58
C ALA A 317 -10.91 -6.57 10.44
N HIS A 318 -11.99 -6.37 11.21
CA HIS A 318 -13.21 -7.20 11.20
C HIS A 318 -14.48 -6.38 11.40
N SER A 319 -14.51 -5.20 10.79
CA SER A 319 -15.65 -4.29 10.84
C SER A 319 -16.79 -4.77 9.92
N PRO A 320 -18.04 -4.40 10.18
CA PRO A 320 -19.16 -4.67 9.25
C PRO A 320 -19.20 -3.73 8.05
N TRP A 321 -18.31 -2.76 7.96
CA TRP A 321 -18.17 -1.80 6.86
C TRP A 321 -16.71 -1.44 6.62
N GLU A 322 -16.40 -0.91 5.46
CA GLU A 322 -15.06 -0.43 5.14
C GLU A 322 -15.02 1.07 4.90
N GLY A 323 -13.98 1.71 5.43
CA GLY A 323 -13.73 3.12 5.27
C GLY A 323 -12.95 3.71 6.44
N TYR A 324 -12.94 5.05 6.51
CA TYR A 324 -12.20 5.74 7.56
C TYR A 324 -12.79 7.10 7.92
N ARG A 325 -12.46 7.56 9.11
CA ARG A 325 -12.76 8.89 9.62
C ARG A 325 -11.50 9.56 10.08
N VAL A 326 -11.29 10.79 9.62
CA VAL A 326 -10.17 11.64 10.06
C VAL A 326 -10.74 12.94 10.58
N THR A 327 -10.31 13.31 11.78
CA THR A 327 -10.58 14.61 12.36
C THR A 327 -9.28 15.33 12.64
N VAL A 328 -9.14 16.55 12.15
CA VAL A 328 -7.98 17.40 12.35
C VAL A 328 -8.40 18.65 13.13
N ASN A 329 -7.87 18.79 14.35
CA ASN A 329 -8.08 19.94 15.21
C ASN A 329 -6.94 20.94 15.04
N GLY A 330 -7.26 22.17 14.78
CA GLY A 330 -6.31 23.27 14.71
C GLY A 330 -6.69 24.44 15.60
N THR A 331 -5.77 25.40 15.76
CA THR A 331 -5.96 26.57 16.64
C THR A 331 -7.01 27.55 16.15
N ALA A 332 -7.46 27.46 14.88
CA ALA A 332 -8.48 28.34 14.30
C ALA A 332 -9.75 27.59 13.86
N GLY A 333 -9.77 26.26 13.97
CA GLY A 333 -10.93 25.48 13.52
C GLY A 333 -10.63 23.98 13.45
N ARG A 334 -11.50 23.25 12.77
CA ARG A 334 -11.50 21.80 12.65
C ARG A 334 -11.85 21.37 11.23
N ALA A 335 -11.23 20.30 10.75
CA ALA A 335 -11.60 19.61 9.53
C ALA A 335 -12.00 18.16 9.86
N GLU A 336 -13.02 17.65 9.18
CA GLU A 336 -13.55 16.29 9.36
C GLU A 336 -13.73 15.64 7.98
N LEU A 337 -12.96 14.59 7.72
CA LEU A 337 -13.07 13.77 6.52
C LEU A 337 -13.69 12.42 6.90
N GLU A 338 -14.82 12.09 6.29
CA GLU A 338 -15.44 10.77 6.36
C GLU A 338 -15.42 10.13 4.97
N VAL A 339 -14.98 8.88 4.92
CA VAL A 339 -14.93 8.07 3.70
C VAL A 339 -15.57 6.73 3.98
N VAL A 340 -16.58 6.39 3.21
CA VAL A 340 -17.23 5.07 3.20
C VAL A 340 -16.90 4.42 1.87
N GLU A 341 -16.00 3.44 1.88
CA GLU A 341 -15.59 2.67 0.70
C GLU A 341 -16.60 1.57 0.37
N ARG A 342 -17.19 0.98 1.41
CA ARG A 342 -18.25 -0.02 1.34
C ARG A 342 -19.09 0.03 2.62
N GLY A 343 -20.36 0.43 2.50
CA GLY A 343 -21.25 0.64 3.63
C GLY A 343 -21.63 -0.64 4.37
N PHE A 344 -21.62 -1.80 3.69
CA PHE A 344 -21.83 -3.13 4.25
C PHE A 344 -21.27 -4.20 3.32
N VAL A 345 -20.97 -5.37 3.85
CA VAL A 345 -20.56 -6.52 3.04
C VAL A 345 -21.83 -7.28 2.61
N ASP A 346 -22.16 -7.17 1.34
CA ASP A 346 -23.14 -8.06 0.71
C ASP A 346 -22.41 -9.29 0.18
N LEU A 347 -22.89 -10.46 0.60
CA LEU A 347 -22.35 -11.74 0.12
C LEU A 347 -23.24 -12.21 -1.02
N PRO A 348 -22.85 -11.99 -2.28
CA PRO A 348 -23.66 -12.41 -3.40
C PRO A 348 -23.85 -13.92 -3.39
N GLU A 349 -25.02 -14.39 -3.88
CA GLU A 349 -25.36 -15.81 -3.95
C GLU A 349 -24.32 -16.66 -4.72
N ASN A 350 -23.52 -16.02 -5.57
CA ASN A 350 -22.46 -16.63 -6.38
C ASN A 350 -21.05 -16.51 -5.77
N GLY A 351 -20.92 -15.92 -4.57
CA GLY A 351 -19.65 -15.90 -3.83
C GLY A 351 -18.57 -14.91 -4.33
N GLU A 352 -18.84 -14.07 -5.30
CA GLU A 352 -17.92 -13.04 -5.78
C GLU A 352 -17.94 -11.81 -4.87
N ALA A 353 -16.97 -11.69 -3.97
CA ALA A 353 -16.80 -10.51 -3.15
C ALA A 353 -15.61 -9.67 -3.63
N VAL A 354 -15.80 -8.36 -3.75
CA VAL A 354 -14.70 -7.43 -4.00
C VAL A 354 -13.78 -7.40 -2.78
N LEU A 355 -12.55 -7.89 -2.92
CA LEU A 355 -11.60 -8.03 -1.83
C LEU A 355 -11.15 -6.68 -1.26
N ASP A 356 -10.85 -5.74 -2.14
CA ASP A 356 -10.43 -4.38 -1.77
C ASP A 356 -11.38 -3.36 -2.44
N PRO A 357 -12.35 -2.79 -1.70
CA PRO A 357 -13.31 -1.85 -2.25
C PRO A 357 -12.67 -0.51 -2.63
N SER A 358 -11.50 -0.18 -2.07
CA SER A 358 -10.75 1.02 -2.48
C SER A 358 -10.11 0.87 -3.85
N ALA A 359 -9.78 -0.36 -4.24
CA ALA A 359 -9.22 -0.68 -5.56
C ALA A 359 -10.29 -0.81 -6.66
N THR A 360 -11.49 -1.28 -6.30
CA THR A 360 -12.59 -1.50 -7.26
C THR A 360 -13.89 -0.96 -6.65
N PRO A 361 -14.51 0.09 -7.20
CA PRO A 361 -15.76 0.62 -6.68
C PRO A 361 -16.88 -0.42 -6.68
N VAL A 362 -17.60 -0.52 -5.56
CA VAL A 362 -18.80 -1.36 -5.43
C VAL A 362 -20.02 -0.47 -5.72
N PRO A 363 -20.98 -0.88 -6.55
CA PRO A 363 -22.21 -0.11 -6.73
C PRO A 363 -22.98 0.02 -5.42
N ALA A 364 -23.45 1.23 -5.11
CA ALA A 364 -24.29 1.45 -3.92
C ALA A 364 -25.61 0.69 -4.05
N ALA A 365 -25.95 -0.11 -3.02
CA ALA A 365 -27.18 -0.86 -2.96
C ALA A 365 -28.23 -0.09 -2.16
N GLY A 366 -29.22 0.51 -2.85
CA GLY A 366 -30.43 1.06 -2.26
C GLY A 366 -30.26 2.28 -1.32
N GLU A 367 -31.28 2.57 -0.52
CA GLU A 367 -31.24 3.62 0.53
C GLU A 367 -30.51 3.05 1.78
N ALA A 368 -29.20 3.06 1.77
CA ALA A 368 -28.39 2.63 2.90
C ALA A 368 -28.30 3.74 3.96
N LEU A 369 -28.37 3.35 5.25
CA LEU A 369 -28.07 4.28 6.36
C LEU A 369 -26.62 4.75 6.38
N ARG A 370 -25.75 4.01 5.70
CA ARG A 370 -24.34 4.35 5.45
C ARG A 370 -24.07 4.26 3.96
N PRO A 371 -24.43 5.31 3.18
CA PRO A 371 -24.14 5.32 1.74
C PRO A 371 -22.63 5.38 1.50
N ASP A 372 -22.16 4.68 0.46
CA ASP A 372 -20.81 4.83 -0.01
C ASP A 372 -20.56 6.26 -0.47
N GLY A 373 -19.35 6.77 -0.23
CA GLY A 373 -18.98 8.12 -0.60
C GLY A 373 -17.98 8.78 0.34
N GLU A 374 -17.73 10.04 0.07
CA GLU A 374 -16.75 10.83 0.82
C GLU A 374 -17.28 12.25 1.11
N ARG A 375 -16.93 12.76 2.28
CA ARG A 375 -17.38 14.09 2.73
C ARG A 375 -16.28 14.76 3.55
N LEU A 376 -15.97 16.01 3.22
CA LEU A 376 -15.04 16.86 3.96
C LEU A 376 -15.80 18.09 4.51
N ILE A 377 -15.81 18.22 5.83
CA ILE A 377 -16.40 19.38 6.52
C ILE A 377 -15.28 20.18 7.16
N VAL A 378 -15.34 21.50 7.04
CA VAL A 378 -14.46 22.43 7.74
C VAL A 378 -15.30 23.42 8.54
N GLN A 379 -14.91 23.63 9.80
CA GLN A 379 -15.54 24.64 10.65
C GLN A 379 -14.48 25.44 11.38
N ARG A 380 -14.45 26.75 11.17
CA ARG A 380 -13.65 27.67 11.95
C ARG A 380 -14.36 28.06 13.24
N HIS A 381 -13.60 28.49 14.24
CA HIS A 381 -14.20 28.97 15.48
C HIS A 381 -15.15 30.13 15.19
N TRP A 382 -16.35 30.07 15.82
CA TRP A 382 -17.44 31.06 15.72
C TRP A 382 -18.08 31.20 14.31
N GLU A 383 -17.69 30.33 13.35
CA GLU A 383 -18.28 30.26 12.01
C GLU A 383 -19.17 29.01 11.86
N ARG A 384 -20.06 29.03 10.88
CA ARG A 384 -20.83 27.82 10.52
C ARG A 384 -19.92 26.81 9.81
N ALA A 385 -20.23 25.55 10.00
CA ALA A 385 -19.59 24.48 9.23
C ALA A 385 -19.91 24.62 7.74
N GLU A 386 -18.95 24.34 6.90
CA GLU A 386 -19.06 24.29 5.44
C GLU A 386 -18.51 22.97 4.91
N GLU A 387 -19.14 22.48 3.86
CA GLU A 387 -18.66 21.32 3.14
C GLU A 387 -17.67 21.76 2.06
N VAL A 388 -16.50 21.13 2.04
CA VAL A 388 -15.47 21.38 1.03
C VAL A 388 -15.64 20.35 -0.08
N PRO A 389 -15.88 20.78 -1.33
CA PRO A 389 -16.04 19.86 -2.44
C PRO A 389 -14.77 19.04 -2.66
N ILE A 390 -14.92 17.73 -2.79
CA ILE A 390 -13.86 16.80 -3.16
C ILE A 390 -13.99 16.52 -4.66
N PRO A 391 -12.97 16.74 -5.48
CA PRO A 391 -13.02 16.40 -6.91
C PRO A 391 -13.22 14.91 -7.12
N ALA A 392 -14.05 14.52 -8.07
CA ALA A 392 -14.25 13.11 -8.39
C ALA A 392 -12.93 12.43 -8.81
N GLY A 393 -12.60 11.30 -8.20
CA GLY A 393 -11.50 10.44 -8.60
C GLY A 393 -11.87 9.57 -9.79
N ILE A 394 -10.89 9.18 -10.60
CA ILE A 394 -11.08 8.27 -11.74
C ILE A 394 -10.18 7.04 -11.53
N GLY A 395 -10.76 5.84 -11.43
CA GLY A 395 -10.03 4.59 -11.25
C GLY A 395 -9.85 4.14 -9.80
N GLY A 396 -8.95 3.18 -9.58
CA GLY A 396 -8.71 2.55 -8.28
C GLY A 396 -8.16 3.49 -7.22
N HIS A 397 -8.34 3.11 -5.95
CA HIS A 397 -7.91 3.87 -4.76
C HIS A 397 -8.37 5.33 -4.76
N GLY A 398 -9.65 5.57 -5.09
CA GLY A 398 -10.24 6.90 -5.19
C GLY A 398 -9.64 7.75 -6.32
N GLY A 399 -9.04 7.14 -7.34
CA GLY A 399 -8.38 7.82 -8.47
C GLY A 399 -6.90 8.14 -8.25
N GLY A 400 -6.30 7.67 -7.16
CA GLY A 400 -4.89 7.95 -6.83
C GLY A 400 -3.89 7.20 -7.71
N ASP A 401 -4.21 5.98 -8.15
CA ASP A 401 -3.26 5.12 -8.88
C ASP A 401 -2.81 5.73 -10.21
N ALA A 402 -3.74 6.25 -11.01
CA ALA A 402 -3.41 6.84 -12.30
C ALA A 402 -2.47 8.05 -12.19
N ILE A 403 -2.73 8.93 -11.20
CA ILE A 403 -1.89 10.12 -10.96
C ILE A 403 -0.53 9.71 -10.39
N LEU A 404 -0.48 8.73 -9.50
CA LEU A 404 0.79 8.17 -9.01
C LEU A 404 1.64 7.64 -10.16
N LEU A 405 1.07 6.84 -11.07
CA LEU A 405 1.79 6.27 -12.21
C LEU A 405 2.34 7.34 -13.15
N MET A 406 1.63 8.45 -13.32
CA MET A 406 2.16 9.62 -14.05
C MET A 406 3.40 10.18 -13.37
N ASP A 407 3.42 10.31 -12.05
CA ASP A 407 4.60 10.77 -11.32
C ASP A 407 5.76 9.76 -11.36
N VAL A 408 5.45 8.48 -11.20
CA VAL A 408 6.45 7.39 -11.25
C VAL A 408 7.16 7.34 -12.62
N PHE A 409 6.40 7.40 -13.71
CA PHE A 409 6.96 7.21 -15.05
C PHE A 409 7.31 8.50 -15.79
N ARG A 410 6.69 9.63 -15.40
CA ARG A 410 6.85 10.93 -16.06
C ARG A 410 7.28 12.06 -15.13
N GLY A 411 7.67 11.75 -13.89
CA GLY A 411 8.00 12.76 -12.87
C GLY A 411 9.04 13.78 -13.33
N ASP A 412 10.02 13.36 -14.10
CA ASP A 412 11.05 14.20 -14.71
C ASP A 412 10.56 15.04 -15.92
N LEU A 413 9.35 14.77 -16.43
CA LEU A 413 8.67 15.56 -17.46
C LEU A 413 7.63 16.52 -16.87
N ARG A 414 7.49 16.60 -15.55
CA ARG A 414 6.55 17.49 -14.88
C ARG A 414 6.89 18.96 -15.19
N LEU A 415 5.88 19.75 -15.61
CA LEU A 415 6.07 21.14 -16.00
C LEU A 415 6.28 22.09 -14.81
N ALA A 416 5.79 21.72 -13.63
CA ALA A 416 5.96 22.49 -12.40
C ALA A 416 6.03 21.56 -11.18
N PRO A 417 6.73 21.94 -10.09
CA PRO A 417 6.70 21.20 -8.84
C PRO A 417 5.27 20.99 -8.33
N ASP A 418 5.02 19.84 -7.72
CA ASP A 418 3.72 19.57 -7.09
C ASP A 418 3.53 20.46 -5.84
N PRO A 419 2.52 21.36 -5.82
CA PRO A 419 2.31 22.25 -4.69
C PRO A 419 1.97 21.51 -3.40
N LEU A 420 1.43 20.29 -3.49
CA LEU A 420 1.12 19.43 -2.34
C LEU A 420 2.27 18.51 -1.94
N ARG A 421 3.35 18.43 -2.74
CA ARG A 421 4.49 17.54 -2.51
C ARG A 421 4.07 16.07 -2.33
N ARG A 422 3.23 15.56 -3.27
CA ARG A 422 2.74 14.18 -3.25
C ARG A 422 3.81 13.13 -3.57
N PRO A 423 4.77 13.37 -4.51
CA PRO A 423 5.84 12.41 -4.73
C PRO A 423 6.59 12.10 -3.43
N ALA A 424 6.73 10.79 -3.13
CA ALA A 424 7.33 10.30 -1.91
C ALA A 424 8.66 9.58 -2.22
N GLY A 425 9.66 9.81 -1.37
CA GLY A 425 10.95 9.13 -1.43
C GLY A 425 11.17 8.17 -0.26
N TYR A 426 12.36 7.60 -0.17
CA TYR A 426 12.70 6.65 0.88
C TYR A 426 12.55 7.22 2.31
N LEU A 427 12.82 8.52 2.52
CA LEU A 427 12.64 9.15 3.84
C LEU A 427 11.18 9.19 4.28
N ASP A 428 10.25 9.40 3.34
CA ASP A 428 8.81 9.29 3.64
C ASP A 428 8.46 7.86 4.02
N GLY A 429 9.03 6.88 3.29
CA GLY A 429 8.90 5.47 3.61
C GLY A 429 9.40 5.12 5.00
N VAL A 430 10.61 5.59 5.37
CA VAL A 430 11.19 5.40 6.71
C VAL A 430 10.28 6.01 7.78
N ARG A 431 9.82 7.25 7.61
CA ARG A 431 8.94 7.94 8.57
C ARG A 431 7.61 7.20 8.76
N ALA A 432 7.06 6.68 7.70
CA ALA A 432 5.79 5.94 7.75
C ALA A 432 5.93 4.61 8.50
N VAL A 433 6.94 3.80 8.17
CA VAL A 433 7.14 2.50 8.84
C VAL A 433 7.67 2.65 10.26
N ALA A 434 8.37 3.75 10.58
CA ALA A 434 8.88 4.04 11.93
C ALA A 434 7.78 4.02 12.99
N VAL A 435 6.58 4.55 12.67
CA VAL A 435 5.43 4.52 13.57
C VAL A 435 4.97 3.08 13.83
N GLY A 436 4.86 2.25 12.78
CA GLY A 436 4.46 0.85 12.89
C GLY A 436 5.48 0.01 13.66
N ILE A 437 6.78 0.21 13.40
CA ILE A 437 7.89 -0.47 14.10
C ILE A 437 7.88 -0.09 15.59
N ALA A 438 7.80 1.21 15.91
CA ALA A 438 7.71 1.69 17.29
C ALA A 438 6.45 1.17 18.00
N ALA A 439 5.31 1.10 17.27
CA ALA A 439 4.07 0.56 17.82
C ALA A 439 4.17 -0.93 18.16
N ASN A 440 4.80 -1.73 17.29
CA ASN A 440 5.08 -3.13 17.56
C ASN A 440 5.96 -3.30 18.82
N GLU A 441 6.99 -2.48 18.96
CA GLU A 441 7.86 -2.49 20.15
C GLU A 441 7.09 -2.04 21.40
N ALA A 442 6.25 -1.01 21.30
CA ALA A 442 5.40 -0.57 22.40
C ALA A 442 4.42 -1.65 22.86
N MET A 443 3.78 -2.39 21.92
CA MET A 443 2.91 -3.53 22.26
C MET A 443 3.69 -4.66 22.94
N ARG A 444 4.93 -4.92 22.51
CA ARG A 444 5.78 -5.96 23.10
C ARG A 444 6.26 -5.62 24.52
N THR A 445 6.58 -4.35 24.78
CA THR A 445 7.20 -3.89 26.06
C THR A 445 6.19 -3.30 27.03
N GLY A 446 5.03 -2.86 26.55
CA GLY A 446 4.06 -2.07 27.31
C GLY A 446 4.54 -0.64 27.60
N GLN A 447 5.56 -0.15 26.91
CA GLN A 447 6.19 1.16 27.16
C GLN A 447 6.10 2.05 25.92
N PRO A 448 6.04 3.39 26.08
CA PRO A 448 6.22 4.32 24.97
C PRO A 448 7.62 4.22 24.38
N VAL A 449 7.71 4.29 23.04
CA VAL A 449 8.96 4.14 22.29
C VAL A 449 9.33 5.45 21.61
N PRO A 450 10.49 6.06 21.95
CA PRO A 450 11.04 7.18 21.20
C PRO A 450 11.49 6.72 19.81
N VAL A 451 10.99 7.37 18.75
CA VAL A 451 11.28 6.98 17.36
C VAL A 451 12.78 7.13 17.04
N GLY A 452 13.45 8.14 17.60
CA GLY A 452 14.89 8.34 17.42
C GLY A 452 15.78 7.22 18.00
N GLU A 453 15.23 6.37 18.89
CA GLU A 453 15.97 5.22 19.46
C GLU A 453 15.89 3.95 18.61
N LEU A 454 15.07 3.94 17.55
CA LEU A 454 14.92 2.78 16.68
C LEU A 454 16.16 2.52 15.79
N GLY A 455 17.06 3.49 15.65
CA GLY A 455 18.26 3.33 14.84
C GLY A 455 17.96 3.11 13.35
N LEU A 456 17.14 3.96 12.75
CA LEU A 456 16.63 3.82 11.36
C LEU A 456 17.62 4.26 10.28
N GLY A 457 18.83 4.70 10.66
CA GLY A 457 19.84 5.19 9.72
C GLY A 457 19.66 6.65 9.30
N THR A 458 18.70 7.33 9.87
CA THR A 458 18.42 8.77 9.66
C THR A 458 17.95 9.42 10.95
N ASP A 459 18.20 10.72 11.09
CA ASP A 459 17.73 11.51 12.23
C ASP A 459 16.25 11.84 12.05
N LEU A 460 15.40 11.10 12.76
CA LEU A 460 13.96 11.35 12.84
C LEU A 460 13.59 12.05 14.13
#